data_f50aa6145e5bdd14fbf6ae09c8ba4f79
#
_entry.id   f50aa6145e5bdd14fbf6ae09c8ba4f79
#
_cell.length_a   1.000
_cell.length_b   1.000
_cell.length_c   1.000
_cell.angle_alpha   90.00
_cell.angle_beta   90.00
_cell.angle_gamma   90.00
#
_symmetry.space_group_name_H-M   'P 1'
#
loop_
_entity.id
_entity.type
_entity.pdbx_description
1 polymer ?
#
loop_
_entity_poly.entity_id
_entity_poly.type
_entity_poly.pdbx_seq_one_letter_code
_entity_poly.pdbx_strand_id
1 'polypeptide(L)'
;MDQSVDVVVVGAGVAGLVAARELSRAGREVLVLEARDRVGGRLHTRELSDGTVVDLGGQWVGPGQHRIIHLLDELGLHTSPTPVAGRHIAELGGSRSEYTGRIPRLNPVTLVDIGQTQWRLDRLAARIPLDGPWRAAQAARLDSQTFGTWLRRTARTRHGRAFFRLATEAVFSAGPEDLSALWAAFYIGAAGGFDAVVNTEGGAQQDRIVGGAQRVALELARGLGDRVSINSPVTAIEWDEEGARVLTGHRTIRARHVVVAIPPPLSSRIRYSPGLPGGRDQLLQRMPMGRVFKVNVIYPEPFWRADGWSGQANSDSKLLGTVFDNSPTDSGPGVLVGFLEGRHADAAATLDPDQRRTRVVEDLVDYFGPRASTPVDYLELDWAKEEYSRGCYGAFATPGTLTRFGPHLRRPIGPLRWAGTETATRWAGYMDGAVESGQRAAREILTA
;
A
#
# COMPACT_ATOMS: atom_id res chain seq x y z
N MET A 1 23.53 -16.97 22.92
CA MET A 1 22.94 -18.32 22.99
C MET A 1 22.33 -18.61 21.62
N ASP A 2 22.69 -19.75 21.03
CA ASP A 2 22.07 -20.20 19.77
C ASP A 2 20.67 -20.72 20.08
N GLN A 3 19.64 -20.01 19.63
CA GLN A 3 18.24 -20.43 19.70
C GLN A 3 17.92 -21.23 18.44
N SER A 4 17.12 -22.31 18.57
CA SER A 4 16.64 -23.09 17.44
C SER A 4 15.11 -23.11 17.47
N VAL A 5 14.49 -22.92 16.29
CA VAL A 5 13.03 -22.94 16.09
C VAL A 5 12.71 -23.66 14.77
N ASP A 6 11.45 -24.05 14.54
CA ASP A 6 11.04 -24.61 13.25
C ASP A 6 11.08 -23.54 12.15
N VAL A 7 10.56 -22.33 12.47
CA VAL A 7 10.43 -21.26 11.46
C VAL A 7 10.81 -19.89 12.03
N VAL A 8 11.68 -19.19 11.34
CA VAL A 8 11.88 -17.75 11.55
C VAL A 8 11.07 -16.97 10.53
N VAL A 9 10.33 -15.97 11.00
CA VAL A 9 9.61 -14.99 10.14
C VAL A 9 10.31 -13.64 10.23
N VAL A 10 10.76 -13.11 9.10
CA VAL A 10 11.43 -11.82 8.99
C VAL A 10 10.41 -10.74 8.64
N GLY A 11 10.14 -9.86 9.60
CA GLY A 11 9.18 -8.76 9.50
C GLY A 11 7.83 -9.05 10.18
N ALA A 12 7.42 -8.16 11.09
CA ALA A 12 6.14 -8.17 11.81
C ALA A 12 5.10 -7.23 11.16
N GLY A 13 5.05 -7.15 9.84
CA GLY A 13 3.90 -6.64 9.09
C GLY A 13 2.77 -7.68 9.08
N VAL A 14 1.59 -7.31 8.56
CA VAL A 14 0.41 -8.21 8.50
C VAL A 14 0.76 -9.55 7.86
N ALA A 15 1.52 -9.57 6.76
CA ALA A 15 1.88 -10.82 6.07
C ALA A 15 2.71 -11.77 6.96
N GLY A 16 3.72 -11.24 7.64
CA GLY A 16 4.57 -12.03 8.54
C GLY A 16 3.82 -12.52 9.77
N LEU A 17 3.04 -11.66 10.40
CA LEU A 17 2.24 -12.01 11.58
C LEU A 17 1.17 -13.06 11.26
N VAL A 18 0.53 -12.95 10.08
CA VAL A 18 -0.43 -13.99 9.62
C VAL A 18 0.30 -15.31 9.37
N ALA A 19 1.44 -15.30 8.69
CA ALA A 19 2.22 -16.53 8.47
C ALA A 19 2.62 -17.16 9.80
N ALA A 20 3.11 -16.37 10.77
CA ALA A 20 3.48 -16.84 12.09
C ALA A 20 2.28 -17.43 12.85
N ARG A 21 1.10 -16.79 12.79
CA ARG A 21 -0.12 -17.29 13.42
C ARG A 21 -0.55 -18.63 12.84
N GLU A 22 -0.59 -18.78 11.52
CA GLU A 22 -0.99 -20.02 10.87
C GLU A 22 -0.03 -21.18 11.20
N LEU A 23 1.27 -20.92 11.19
CA LEU A 23 2.30 -21.90 11.56
C LEU A 23 2.21 -22.29 13.05
N SER A 24 2.04 -21.32 13.93
CA SER A 24 1.88 -21.56 15.37
C SER A 24 0.61 -22.35 15.69
N ARG A 25 -0.52 -22.07 15.01
CA ARG A 25 -1.77 -22.83 15.12
C ARG A 25 -1.59 -24.30 14.66
N ALA A 26 -0.68 -24.52 13.71
CA ALA A 26 -0.31 -25.86 13.26
C ALA A 26 0.78 -26.55 14.12
N GLY A 27 1.09 -26.00 15.31
CA GLY A 27 2.03 -26.57 16.26
C GLY A 27 3.50 -26.37 15.94
N ARG A 28 3.86 -25.46 15.02
CA ARG A 28 5.26 -25.14 14.73
C ARG A 28 5.81 -24.15 15.75
N GLU A 29 7.07 -24.32 16.11
CA GLU A 29 7.81 -23.33 16.90
C GLU A 29 8.25 -22.18 15.99
N VAL A 30 7.71 -20.98 16.23
CA VAL A 30 7.90 -19.80 15.36
C VAL A 30 8.52 -18.66 16.14
N LEU A 31 9.46 -17.95 15.51
CA LEU A 31 10.00 -16.68 16.00
C LEU A 31 9.86 -15.61 14.90
N VAL A 32 9.20 -14.51 15.23
CA VAL A 32 9.09 -13.33 14.36
C VAL A 32 10.14 -12.31 14.77
N LEU A 33 10.92 -11.83 13.79
CA LEU A 33 11.96 -10.81 13.99
C LEU A 33 11.54 -9.52 13.28
N GLU A 34 11.26 -8.48 14.05
CA GLU A 34 10.92 -7.14 13.55
C GLU A 34 12.09 -6.17 13.78
N ALA A 35 12.43 -5.43 12.76
CA ALA A 35 13.54 -4.49 12.82
C ALA A 35 13.24 -3.24 13.65
N ARG A 36 11.97 -2.77 13.61
CA ARG A 36 11.49 -1.60 14.36
C ARG A 36 11.21 -1.92 15.82
N ASP A 37 10.96 -0.88 16.56
CA ASP A 37 10.41 -0.91 17.93
C ASP A 37 8.89 -1.16 17.98
N ARG A 38 8.24 -1.33 16.81
CA ARG A 38 6.80 -1.53 16.65
C ARG A 38 6.48 -2.58 15.58
N VAL A 39 5.37 -3.26 15.75
CA VAL A 39 4.77 -4.12 14.73
C VAL A 39 3.89 -3.32 13.76
N GLY A 40 3.49 -3.93 12.64
CA GLY A 40 2.55 -3.37 11.67
C GLY A 40 3.18 -3.04 10.32
N GLY A 41 4.51 -2.84 10.27
CA GLY A 41 5.19 -2.48 9.02
C GLY A 41 4.62 -1.19 8.42
N ARG A 42 3.88 -1.29 7.30
CA ARG A 42 3.23 -0.16 6.61
C ARG A 42 1.89 0.28 7.25
N LEU A 43 1.43 -0.37 8.31
CA LEU A 43 0.38 0.13 9.18
C LEU A 43 1.04 0.87 10.34
N HIS A 44 0.67 2.11 10.53
CA HIS A 44 1.17 2.96 11.60
C HIS A 44 0.06 3.91 12.04
N THR A 45 -0.45 3.70 13.24
CA THR A 45 -1.48 4.50 13.87
C THR A 45 -0.87 5.34 14.97
N ARG A 46 -1.36 6.56 15.14
CA ARG A 46 -0.98 7.47 16.22
C ARG A 46 -2.22 7.97 16.94
N GLU A 47 -2.18 7.91 18.25
CA GLU A 47 -3.15 8.55 19.12
C GLU A 47 -2.61 9.92 19.53
N LEU A 48 -3.44 10.95 19.44
CA LEU A 48 -3.14 12.32 19.83
C LEU A 48 -3.47 12.53 21.31
N SER A 49 -3.03 13.66 21.87
CA SER A 49 -3.22 13.98 23.29
C SER A 49 -4.70 14.10 23.71
N ASP A 50 -5.59 14.38 22.78
CA ASP A 50 -7.04 14.46 22.98
C ASP A 50 -7.77 13.12 22.74
N GLY A 51 -7.03 12.04 22.50
CA GLY A 51 -7.57 10.71 22.18
C GLY A 51 -7.96 10.52 20.72
N THR A 52 -7.76 11.51 19.86
CA THR A 52 -8.00 11.37 18.41
C THR A 52 -7.01 10.39 17.81
N VAL A 53 -7.53 9.40 17.07
CA VAL A 53 -6.71 8.38 16.42
C VAL A 53 -6.59 8.68 14.93
N VAL A 54 -5.36 8.74 14.42
CA VAL A 54 -5.05 8.93 13.01
C VAL A 54 -4.09 7.86 12.50
N ASP A 55 -4.30 7.41 11.28
CA ASP A 55 -3.39 6.52 10.60
C ASP A 55 -2.36 7.30 9.78
N LEU A 56 -1.10 7.10 10.07
CA LEU A 56 0.03 7.58 9.27
C LEU A 56 0.39 6.59 8.13
N GLY A 57 -0.11 5.36 8.21
CA GLY A 57 0.05 4.29 7.22
C GLY A 57 -1.24 3.94 6.50
N GLY A 58 -1.34 2.68 6.02
CA GLY A 58 -2.56 2.12 5.43
C GLY A 58 -3.71 2.17 6.44
N GLN A 59 -4.93 2.44 5.95
CA GLN A 59 -6.09 2.64 6.84
C GLN A 59 -7.38 2.01 6.32
N TRP A 60 -7.51 1.81 5.00
CA TRP A 60 -8.78 1.45 4.40
C TRP A 60 -8.90 -0.04 4.09
N VAL A 61 -10.14 -0.48 4.12
CA VAL A 61 -10.61 -1.78 3.62
C VAL A 61 -11.82 -1.58 2.71
N GLY A 62 -11.98 -2.44 1.73
CA GLY A 62 -13.11 -2.39 0.80
C GLY A 62 -13.87 -3.71 0.74
N PRO A 63 -15.12 -3.71 0.23
CA PRO A 63 -16.03 -4.87 0.29
C PRO A 63 -15.51 -6.12 -0.43
N GLY A 64 -14.60 -5.97 -1.41
CA GLY A 64 -13.96 -7.08 -2.11
C GLY A 64 -12.76 -7.70 -1.39
N GLN A 65 -12.34 -7.15 -0.26
CA GLN A 65 -11.16 -7.57 0.51
C GLN A 65 -11.54 -8.60 1.59
N HIS A 66 -12.01 -9.76 1.16
CA HIS A 66 -12.67 -10.73 2.03
C HIS A 66 -11.76 -11.33 3.10
N ARG A 67 -10.44 -11.48 2.83
CA ARG A 67 -9.50 -12.07 3.79
C ARG A 67 -9.23 -11.15 4.97
N ILE A 68 -9.03 -9.86 4.69
CA ILE A 68 -8.80 -8.89 5.77
C ILE A 68 -10.10 -8.66 6.56
N ILE A 69 -11.27 -8.63 5.90
CA ILE A 69 -12.57 -8.49 6.58
C ILE A 69 -12.78 -9.68 7.53
N HIS A 70 -12.57 -10.91 7.06
CA HIS A 70 -12.65 -12.09 7.92
C HIS A 70 -11.63 -12.06 9.08
N LEU A 71 -10.42 -11.56 8.81
CA LEU A 71 -9.42 -11.41 9.85
C LEU A 71 -9.83 -10.36 10.90
N LEU A 72 -10.46 -9.26 10.49
CA LEU A 72 -11.01 -8.26 11.41
C LEU A 72 -12.06 -8.88 12.32
N ASP A 73 -12.99 -9.67 11.77
CA ASP A 73 -14.00 -10.38 12.53
C ASP A 73 -13.39 -11.35 13.55
N GLU A 74 -12.38 -12.14 13.14
CA GLU A 74 -11.64 -13.05 14.03
C GLU A 74 -10.92 -12.31 15.19
N LEU A 75 -10.48 -11.09 14.95
CA LEU A 75 -9.78 -10.26 15.92
C LEU A 75 -10.71 -9.36 16.75
N GLY A 76 -12.04 -9.41 16.51
CA GLY A 76 -13.02 -8.54 17.16
C GLY A 76 -12.84 -7.06 16.82
N LEU A 77 -12.33 -6.74 15.63
CA LEU A 77 -12.14 -5.39 15.13
C LEU A 77 -13.30 -4.98 14.22
N HIS A 78 -13.69 -3.72 14.31
CA HIS A 78 -14.81 -3.17 13.54
C HIS A 78 -14.34 -2.11 12.55
N THR A 79 -15.16 -1.84 11.55
CA THR A 79 -14.94 -0.77 10.58
C THR A 79 -16.02 0.30 10.68
N SER A 80 -15.69 1.48 10.17
CA SER A 80 -16.64 2.58 9.97
C SER A 80 -16.48 3.13 8.56
N PRO A 81 -17.57 3.55 7.90
CA PRO A 81 -17.49 4.06 6.54
C PRO A 81 -16.70 5.37 6.48
N THR A 82 -15.99 5.56 5.37
CA THR A 82 -15.37 6.84 5.04
C THR A 82 -16.47 7.85 4.70
N PRO A 83 -16.47 9.04 5.31
CA PRO A 83 -17.47 10.06 4.99
C PRO A 83 -17.39 10.50 3.53
N VAL A 84 -18.54 10.51 2.84
CA VAL A 84 -18.64 10.91 1.42
C VAL A 84 -19.78 11.89 1.16
N ALA A 85 -20.58 12.22 2.18
CA ALA A 85 -21.73 13.10 2.04
C ALA A 85 -21.29 14.54 1.69
N GLY A 86 -21.92 15.14 0.68
CA GLY A 86 -21.62 16.50 0.24
C GLY A 86 -21.01 16.58 -1.16
N ARG A 87 -20.53 17.78 -1.50
CA ARG A 87 -19.88 18.04 -2.78
C ARG A 87 -18.41 17.68 -2.71
N HIS A 88 -17.88 17.10 -3.78
CA HIS A 88 -16.46 16.83 -4.01
C HIS A 88 -15.85 17.92 -4.90
N ILE A 89 -14.54 18.05 -4.83
CA ILE A 89 -13.76 18.97 -5.68
C ILE A 89 -12.83 18.16 -6.58
N ALA A 90 -12.80 18.48 -7.86
CA ALA A 90 -11.80 17.98 -8.79
C ALA A 90 -11.17 19.14 -9.57
N GLU A 91 -9.85 19.22 -9.55
CA GLU A 91 -9.04 20.10 -10.39
C GLU A 91 -8.23 19.25 -11.35
N LEU A 92 -8.64 19.21 -12.61
CA LEU A 92 -8.01 18.37 -13.64
C LEU A 92 -7.68 19.17 -14.87
N GLY A 93 -6.43 19.08 -15.31
CA GLY A 93 -5.97 19.77 -16.52
C GLY A 93 -6.13 21.27 -16.48
N GLY A 94 -6.11 21.90 -15.29
CA GLY A 94 -6.29 23.33 -15.07
C GLY A 94 -7.75 23.80 -15.00
N SER A 95 -8.70 22.88 -14.84
CA SER A 95 -10.14 23.18 -14.68
C SER A 95 -10.62 22.65 -13.34
N ARG A 96 -11.25 23.52 -12.53
CA ARG A 96 -11.92 23.14 -11.28
C ARG A 96 -13.38 22.79 -11.54
N SER A 97 -13.85 21.69 -10.97
CA SER A 97 -15.25 21.28 -10.98
C SER A 97 -15.70 20.83 -9.59
N GLU A 98 -16.94 21.15 -9.26
CA GLU A 98 -17.63 20.67 -8.08
C GLU A 98 -18.69 19.66 -8.52
N TYR A 99 -18.79 18.53 -7.81
CA TYR A 99 -19.70 17.47 -8.21
C TYR A 99 -20.17 16.66 -7.01
N THR A 100 -21.23 15.90 -7.20
CA THR A 100 -21.72 14.89 -6.27
C THR A 100 -21.67 13.53 -6.93
N GLY A 101 -21.48 12.47 -6.17
CA GLY A 101 -21.33 11.12 -6.71
C GLY A 101 -19.91 10.83 -7.21
N ARG A 102 -19.78 9.90 -8.16
CA ARG A 102 -18.49 9.29 -8.51
C ARG A 102 -17.71 9.98 -9.63
N ILE A 103 -18.40 10.75 -10.48
CA ILE A 103 -17.79 11.26 -11.73
C ILE A 103 -17.74 12.78 -11.68
N PRO A 104 -16.55 13.40 -11.82
CA PRO A 104 -16.43 14.84 -11.95
C PRO A 104 -17.21 15.40 -13.15
N ARG A 105 -17.69 16.65 -13.04
CA ARG A 105 -18.34 17.34 -14.14
C ARG A 105 -17.29 17.71 -15.20
N LEU A 106 -17.25 16.95 -16.28
CA LEU A 106 -16.35 17.14 -17.42
C LEU A 106 -17.18 17.23 -18.70
N ASN A 107 -16.58 17.76 -19.76
CA ASN A 107 -17.27 17.81 -21.05
C ASN A 107 -17.52 16.40 -21.59
N PRO A 108 -18.58 16.18 -22.43
CA PRO A 108 -18.97 14.86 -22.92
C PRO A 108 -17.85 14.10 -23.65
N VAL A 109 -17.00 14.80 -24.41
CA VAL A 109 -15.89 14.16 -25.13
C VAL A 109 -14.87 13.56 -24.16
N THR A 110 -14.57 14.27 -23.07
CA THR A 110 -13.69 13.78 -22.02
C THR A 110 -14.30 12.61 -21.27
N LEU A 111 -15.61 12.63 -20.96
CA LEU A 111 -16.30 11.52 -20.30
C LEU A 111 -16.27 10.25 -21.16
N VAL A 112 -16.52 10.38 -22.46
CA VAL A 112 -16.41 9.25 -23.42
C VAL A 112 -14.98 8.74 -23.47
N ASP A 113 -13.97 9.63 -23.47
CA ASP A 113 -12.57 9.24 -23.51
C ASP A 113 -12.14 8.50 -22.24
N ILE A 114 -12.56 8.96 -21.05
CA ILE A 114 -12.33 8.27 -19.78
C ILE A 114 -13.01 6.90 -19.79
N GLY A 115 -14.30 6.85 -20.14
CA GLY A 115 -15.07 5.59 -20.15
C GLY A 115 -14.49 4.55 -21.11
N GLN A 116 -14.10 4.94 -22.33
CA GLN A 116 -13.50 4.00 -23.29
C GLN A 116 -12.09 3.55 -22.83
N THR A 117 -11.32 4.44 -22.18
CA THR A 117 -9.99 4.09 -21.67
C THR A 117 -10.10 3.12 -20.51
N GLN A 118 -11.01 3.37 -19.56
CA GLN A 118 -11.32 2.48 -18.44
C GLN A 118 -11.78 1.12 -18.96
N TRP A 119 -12.76 1.08 -19.85
CA TRP A 119 -13.24 -0.18 -20.43
C TRP A 119 -12.12 -1.01 -21.08
N ARG A 120 -11.21 -0.36 -21.83
CA ARG A 120 -10.05 -1.05 -22.40
C ARG A 120 -9.10 -1.57 -21.33
N LEU A 121 -8.88 -0.81 -20.25
CA LEU A 121 -8.02 -1.18 -19.14
C LEU A 121 -8.60 -2.38 -18.39
N ASP A 122 -9.89 -2.35 -18.05
CA ASP A 122 -10.57 -3.45 -17.37
C ASP A 122 -10.61 -4.72 -18.24
N ARG A 123 -10.88 -4.58 -19.54
CA ARG A 123 -10.82 -5.71 -20.49
C ARG A 123 -9.41 -6.27 -20.63
N LEU A 124 -8.39 -5.45 -20.54
CA LEU A 124 -6.99 -5.89 -20.51
C LEU A 124 -6.68 -6.63 -19.22
N ALA A 125 -7.02 -6.03 -18.08
CA ALA A 125 -6.80 -6.56 -16.75
C ALA A 125 -7.46 -7.93 -16.54
N ALA A 126 -8.70 -8.11 -17.03
CA ALA A 126 -9.43 -9.37 -16.98
C ALA A 126 -8.77 -10.54 -17.72
N ARG A 127 -7.82 -10.26 -18.63
CA ARG A 127 -7.09 -11.27 -19.40
C ARG A 127 -5.73 -11.64 -18.82
N ILE A 128 -5.33 -10.99 -17.73
CA ILE A 128 -4.05 -11.26 -17.08
C ILE A 128 -4.21 -12.39 -16.06
N PRO A 129 -3.50 -13.52 -16.22
CA PRO A 129 -3.49 -14.58 -15.21
C PRO A 129 -2.93 -14.07 -13.88
N LEU A 130 -3.71 -14.12 -12.81
CA LEU A 130 -3.32 -13.54 -11.51
C LEU A 130 -2.19 -14.32 -10.81
N ASP A 131 -2.11 -15.62 -11.05
CA ASP A 131 -1.05 -16.48 -10.52
C ASP A 131 0.26 -16.42 -11.32
N GLY A 132 0.25 -15.78 -12.49
CA GLY A 132 1.41 -15.66 -13.37
C GLY A 132 1.21 -14.61 -14.48
N PRO A 133 1.21 -13.31 -14.18
CA PRO A 133 0.96 -12.26 -15.17
C PRO A 133 1.91 -12.32 -16.38
N TRP A 134 3.11 -12.86 -16.19
CA TRP A 134 4.10 -13.10 -17.26
C TRP A 134 3.67 -14.14 -18.30
N ARG A 135 2.62 -14.94 -18.03
CA ARG A 135 2.04 -15.94 -18.95
C ARG A 135 0.93 -15.38 -19.85
N ALA A 136 0.55 -14.12 -19.64
CA ALA A 136 -0.46 -13.50 -20.50
C ALA A 136 0.01 -13.46 -21.96
N ALA A 137 -0.91 -13.69 -22.93
CA ALA A 137 -0.59 -13.73 -24.36
C ALA A 137 0.12 -12.46 -24.87
N GLN A 138 -0.09 -11.32 -24.22
CA GLN A 138 0.53 -10.04 -24.57
C GLN A 138 1.56 -9.56 -23.53
N ALA A 139 2.01 -10.45 -22.63
CA ALA A 139 2.89 -10.09 -21.54
C ALA A 139 4.15 -9.34 -22.01
N ALA A 140 4.87 -9.87 -22.99
CA ALA A 140 6.08 -9.25 -23.51
C ALA A 140 5.83 -7.82 -24.03
N ARG A 141 4.76 -7.60 -24.77
CA ARG A 141 4.40 -6.28 -25.29
C ARG A 141 3.99 -5.30 -24.19
N LEU A 142 3.25 -5.77 -23.20
CA LEU A 142 2.81 -4.92 -22.09
C LEU A 142 3.94 -4.59 -21.14
N ASP A 143 4.81 -5.56 -20.85
CA ASP A 143 5.94 -5.39 -19.94
C ASP A 143 7.11 -4.59 -20.55
N SER A 144 7.21 -4.53 -21.89
CA SER A 144 8.24 -3.74 -22.59
C SER A 144 7.94 -2.23 -22.63
N GLN A 145 6.78 -1.78 -22.14
CA GLN A 145 6.39 -0.37 -22.13
C GLN A 145 5.88 0.06 -20.77
N THR A 146 5.98 1.37 -20.51
CA THR A 146 5.39 1.96 -19.31
C THR A 146 3.87 2.04 -19.43
N PHE A 147 3.18 2.08 -18.28
CA PHE A 147 1.74 2.35 -18.27
C PHE A 147 1.42 3.72 -18.86
N GLY A 148 2.28 4.73 -18.66
CA GLY A 148 2.18 6.05 -19.29
C GLY A 148 2.21 5.98 -20.82
N THR A 149 3.04 5.10 -21.41
CA THR A 149 3.05 4.87 -22.86
C THR A 149 1.75 4.25 -23.35
N TRP A 150 1.19 3.29 -22.58
CA TRP A 150 -0.12 2.71 -22.88
C TRP A 150 -1.24 3.75 -22.78
N LEU A 151 -1.26 4.56 -21.73
CA LEU A 151 -2.23 5.65 -21.52
C LEU A 151 -2.19 6.70 -22.65
N ARG A 152 -1.01 7.15 -23.07
CA ARG A 152 -0.90 8.12 -24.20
C ARG A 152 -1.51 7.63 -25.49
N ARG A 153 -1.52 6.31 -25.72
CA ARG A 153 -2.15 5.70 -26.91
C ARG A 153 -3.66 5.51 -26.75
N THR A 154 -4.17 5.49 -25.52
CA THR A 154 -5.56 5.12 -25.21
C THR A 154 -6.38 6.34 -24.81
N ALA A 155 -5.92 7.14 -23.85
CA ALA A 155 -6.56 8.40 -23.45
C ALA A 155 -6.17 9.52 -24.43
N ARG A 156 -7.16 10.10 -25.09
CA ARG A 156 -6.97 11.06 -26.19
C ARG A 156 -7.02 12.50 -25.73
N THR A 157 -7.89 12.80 -24.76
CA THR A 157 -8.08 14.16 -24.24
C THR A 157 -7.03 14.54 -23.19
N ARG A 158 -6.81 15.86 -23.01
CA ARG A 158 -5.93 16.38 -21.96
C ARG A 158 -6.44 15.99 -20.57
N HIS A 159 -7.73 16.19 -20.32
CA HIS A 159 -8.34 15.88 -19.02
C HIS A 159 -8.41 14.38 -18.75
N GLY A 160 -8.67 13.54 -19.78
CA GLY A 160 -8.61 12.08 -19.63
C GLY A 160 -7.22 11.59 -19.22
N ARG A 161 -6.16 12.15 -19.83
CA ARG A 161 -4.77 11.83 -19.42
C ARG A 161 -4.45 12.32 -18.01
N ALA A 162 -4.91 13.52 -17.65
CA ALA A 162 -4.76 14.06 -16.29
C ALA A 162 -5.45 13.18 -15.25
N PHE A 163 -6.68 12.74 -15.53
CA PHE A 163 -7.45 11.82 -14.68
C PHE A 163 -6.70 10.49 -14.44
N PHE A 164 -6.26 9.82 -15.50
CA PHE A 164 -5.56 8.53 -15.33
C PHE A 164 -4.16 8.69 -14.72
N ARG A 165 -3.50 9.82 -14.93
CA ARG A 165 -2.24 10.13 -14.22
C ARG A 165 -2.49 10.25 -12.73
N LEU A 166 -3.43 11.11 -12.32
CA LEU A 166 -3.78 11.31 -10.92
C LEU A 166 -4.21 9.99 -10.27
N ALA A 167 -5.09 9.21 -10.92
CA ALA A 167 -5.49 7.90 -10.44
C ALA A 167 -4.30 6.92 -10.29
N THR A 168 -3.32 6.98 -11.20
CA THR A 168 -2.11 6.15 -11.09
C THR A 168 -1.25 6.57 -9.91
N GLU A 169 -1.03 7.88 -9.74
CA GLU A 169 -0.26 8.43 -8.61
C GLU A 169 -0.95 8.06 -7.29
N ALA A 170 -2.27 8.21 -7.19
CA ALA A 170 -3.07 7.86 -6.01
C ALA A 170 -3.10 6.35 -5.67
N VAL A 171 -2.99 5.48 -6.66
CA VAL A 171 -3.02 4.01 -6.45
C VAL A 171 -1.63 3.42 -6.19
N PHE A 172 -0.60 3.93 -6.87
CA PHE A 172 0.74 3.34 -6.86
C PHE A 172 1.78 4.19 -6.13
N SER A 173 1.44 5.43 -5.77
CA SER A 173 2.39 6.44 -5.29
C SER A 173 3.59 6.60 -6.24
N ALA A 174 3.34 6.45 -7.54
CA ALA A 174 4.31 6.50 -8.63
C ALA A 174 3.66 7.02 -9.91
N GLY A 175 4.43 7.68 -10.76
CA GLY A 175 3.94 8.14 -12.05
C GLY A 175 3.67 6.98 -13.03
N PRO A 176 2.74 7.14 -13.97
CA PRO A 176 2.48 6.10 -14.97
C PRO A 176 3.71 5.81 -15.86
N GLU A 177 4.72 6.66 -15.86
CA GLU A 177 6.00 6.46 -16.53
C GLU A 177 6.93 5.49 -15.81
N ASP A 178 6.73 5.26 -14.51
CA ASP A 178 7.61 4.46 -13.66
C ASP A 178 7.30 2.95 -13.74
N LEU A 179 6.02 2.61 -13.91
CA LEU A 179 5.56 1.22 -13.80
C LEU A 179 5.27 0.57 -15.16
N SER A 180 5.45 -0.75 -15.22
CA SER A 180 5.11 -1.58 -16.37
C SER A 180 3.61 -1.56 -16.63
N ALA A 181 3.19 -1.48 -17.91
CA ALA A 181 1.78 -1.63 -18.27
C ALA A 181 1.22 -3.02 -17.91
N LEU A 182 2.07 -4.05 -17.88
CA LEU A 182 1.67 -5.38 -17.42
C LEU A 182 1.40 -5.40 -15.92
N TRP A 183 2.25 -4.73 -15.12
CA TRP A 183 2.04 -4.60 -13.68
C TRP A 183 0.75 -3.86 -13.36
N ALA A 184 0.50 -2.71 -14.01
CA ALA A 184 -0.73 -1.94 -13.82
C ALA A 184 -1.98 -2.78 -14.14
N ALA A 185 -1.98 -3.50 -15.26
CA ALA A 185 -3.09 -4.36 -15.66
C ALA A 185 -3.28 -5.54 -14.67
N PHE A 186 -2.20 -6.17 -14.21
CA PHE A 186 -2.26 -7.21 -13.18
C PHE A 186 -2.85 -6.67 -11.87
N TYR A 187 -2.35 -5.55 -11.37
CA TYR A 187 -2.78 -4.96 -10.11
C TYR A 187 -4.27 -4.61 -10.11
N ILE A 188 -4.75 -3.97 -11.18
CA ILE A 188 -6.15 -3.63 -11.37
C ILE A 188 -7.01 -4.91 -11.46
N GLY A 189 -6.56 -5.91 -12.21
CA GLY A 189 -7.25 -7.20 -12.31
C GLY A 189 -7.28 -7.97 -10.98
N ALA A 190 -6.19 -7.90 -10.21
CA ALA A 190 -6.09 -8.52 -8.88
C ALA A 190 -7.08 -7.92 -7.86
N ALA A 191 -7.46 -6.66 -8.05
CA ALA A 191 -8.46 -5.96 -7.23
C ALA A 191 -9.90 -6.13 -7.74
N GLY A 192 -10.09 -6.65 -8.97
CA GLY A 192 -11.41 -6.84 -9.58
C GLY A 192 -11.84 -5.73 -10.54
N GLY A 193 -10.96 -4.78 -10.88
CA GLY A 193 -11.20 -3.73 -11.86
C GLY A 193 -10.74 -2.35 -11.40
N PHE A 194 -10.80 -1.38 -12.31
CA PHE A 194 -10.34 -0.01 -12.05
C PHE A 194 -11.16 0.68 -10.96
N ASP A 195 -12.50 0.55 -11.01
CA ASP A 195 -13.38 1.15 -10.00
C ASP A 195 -13.09 0.63 -8.58
N ALA A 196 -12.70 -0.64 -8.45
CA ALA A 196 -12.38 -1.22 -7.16
C ALA A 196 -11.15 -0.57 -6.49
N VAL A 197 -10.21 -0.03 -7.26
CA VAL A 197 -9.00 0.60 -6.72
C VAL A 197 -9.10 2.11 -6.54
N VAL A 198 -10.06 2.79 -7.22
CA VAL A 198 -10.15 4.27 -7.20
C VAL A 198 -11.36 4.81 -6.43
N ASN A 199 -12.43 4.01 -6.25
CA ASN A 199 -13.64 4.50 -5.60
C ASN A 199 -13.58 4.41 -4.08
N THR A 200 -14.25 5.34 -3.41
CA THR A 200 -14.55 5.27 -1.99
C THR A 200 -15.71 4.30 -1.77
N GLU A 201 -16.91 4.63 -2.25
CA GLU A 201 -18.07 3.73 -2.15
C GLU A 201 -17.97 2.54 -3.11
N GLY A 202 -18.03 1.33 -2.56
CA GLY A 202 -17.86 0.08 -3.31
C GLY A 202 -16.42 -0.21 -3.74
N GLY A 203 -15.46 0.60 -3.31
CA GLY A 203 -14.02 0.48 -3.63
C GLY A 203 -13.15 0.26 -2.42
N ALA A 204 -11.84 0.31 -2.65
CA ALA A 204 -10.82 -0.01 -1.65
C ALA A 204 -10.77 0.99 -0.46
N GLN A 205 -11.32 2.18 -0.61
CA GLN A 205 -11.32 3.24 0.41
C GLN A 205 -12.66 3.37 1.15
N GLN A 206 -13.53 2.33 1.07
CA GLN A 206 -14.89 2.41 1.62
C GLN A 206 -14.90 2.52 3.14
N ASP A 207 -14.16 1.67 3.84
CA ASP A 207 -14.25 1.59 5.28
C ASP A 207 -12.89 1.80 5.93
N ARG A 208 -12.88 2.35 7.14
CA ARG A 208 -11.70 2.52 8.00
C ARG A 208 -11.80 1.60 9.20
N ILE A 209 -10.67 1.14 9.71
CA ILE A 209 -10.62 0.31 10.91
C ILE A 209 -10.74 1.21 12.14
N VAL A 210 -11.74 0.97 12.99
CA VAL A 210 -11.97 1.73 14.22
C VAL A 210 -10.81 1.56 15.20
N GLY A 211 -10.27 2.68 15.68
CA GLY A 211 -9.10 2.70 16.53
C GLY A 211 -7.78 2.51 15.79
N GLY A 212 -7.79 2.62 14.44
CA GLY A 212 -6.62 2.61 13.57
C GLY A 212 -6.23 1.24 13.05
N ALA A 213 -5.69 1.22 11.84
CA ALA A 213 -5.41 -0.03 11.13
C ALA A 213 -4.24 -0.83 11.72
N GLN A 214 -3.33 -0.20 12.47
CA GLN A 214 -2.25 -0.92 13.15
C GLN A 214 -2.76 -1.93 14.17
N ARG A 215 -4.01 -1.77 14.68
CA ARG A 215 -4.64 -2.73 15.60
C ARG A 215 -4.64 -4.16 15.05
N VAL A 216 -4.77 -4.34 13.75
CA VAL A 216 -4.66 -5.68 13.13
C VAL A 216 -3.34 -6.35 13.49
N ALA A 217 -2.25 -5.62 13.37
CA ALA A 217 -0.92 -6.16 13.69
C ALA A 217 -0.69 -6.29 15.20
N LEU A 218 -1.20 -5.37 15.99
CA LEU A 218 -1.11 -5.41 17.46
C LEU A 218 -1.84 -6.63 18.03
N GLU A 219 -3.07 -6.91 17.57
CA GLU A 219 -3.85 -8.06 18.03
C GLU A 219 -3.23 -9.40 17.59
N LEU A 220 -2.70 -9.47 16.36
CA LEU A 220 -1.95 -10.64 15.89
C LEU A 220 -0.69 -10.88 16.73
N ALA A 221 0.08 -9.82 17.01
CA ALA A 221 1.30 -9.91 17.82
C ALA A 221 0.97 -10.27 19.27
N ARG A 222 -0.10 -9.73 19.84
CA ARG A 222 -0.58 -10.09 21.18
C ARG A 222 -0.90 -11.58 21.28
N GLY A 223 -1.55 -12.14 20.25
CA GLY A 223 -1.85 -13.59 20.20
C GLY A 223 -0.60 -14.46 20.04
N LEU A 224 0.49 -13.92 19.51
CA LEU A 224 1.78 -14.63 19.39
C LEU A 224 2.66 -14.48 20.64
N GLY A 225 2.45 -13.45 21.46
CA GLY A 225 3.19 -13.20 22.69
C GLY A 225 4.71 -13.08 22.47
N ASP A 226 5.49 -13.77 23.28
CA ASP A 226 6.96 -13.74 23.27
C ASP A 226 7.61 -14.27 21.99
N ARG A 227 6.81 -14.80 21.05
CA ARG A 227 7.28 -15.20 19.73
C ARG A 227 7.57 -14.02 18.81
N VAL A 228 7.24 -12.79 19.20
CA VAL A 228 7.52 -11.56 18.42
C VAL A 228 8.63 -10.77 19.09
N SER A 229 9.77 -10.65 18.42
CA SER A 229 10.95 -9.92 18.88
C SER A 229 11.10 -8.63 18.04
N ILE A 230 10.81 -7.49 18.63
CA ILE A 230 11.07 -6.16 18.05
C ILE A 230 12.55 -5.76 18.23
N ASN A 231 12.97 -4.66 17.59
CA ASN A 231 14.36 -4.17 17.60
C ASN A 231 15.38 -5.25 17.22
N SER A 232 14.97 -6.13 16.28
CA SER A 232 15.74 -7.30 15.86
C SER A 232 15.95 -7.33 14.34
N PRO A 233 16.68 -6.34 13.77
CA PRO A 233 16.92 -6.28 12.34
C PRO A 233 17.74 -7.48 11.86
N VAL A 234 17.18 -8.23 10.91
CA VAL A 234 17.90 -9.32 10.25
C VAL A 234 18.89 -8.73 9.24
N THR A 235 20.16 -9.05 9.41
CA THR A 235 21.27 -8.54 8.59
C THR A 235 21.80 -9.58 7.60
N ALA A 236 21.70 -10.87 7.96
CA ALA A 236 22.12 -11.96 7.09
C ALA A 236 21.28 -13.22 7.29
N ILE A 237 21.19 -14.03 6.24
CA ILE A 237 20.62 -15.36 6.24
C ILE A 237 21.62 -16.29 5.55
N GLU A 238 22.19 -17.20 6.32
CA GLU A 238 23.04 -18.29 5.81
C GLU A 238 22.12 -19.52 5.69
N TRP A 239 22.12 -20.20 4.55
CA TRP A 239 21.16 -21.29 4.30
C TRP A 239 21.74 -22.40 3.44
N ASP A 240 21.20 -23.61 3.62
CA ASP A 240 21.49 -24.82 2.85
C ASP A 240 20.22 -25.67 2.69
N GLU A 241 20.37 -26.93 2.32
CA GLU A 241 19.23 -27.86 2.17
C GLU A 241 18.63 -28.29 3.53
N GLU A 242 19.38 -28.21 4.62
CA GLU A 242 18.98 -28.65 5.95
C GLU A 242 18.22 -27.53 6.71
N GLY A 243 18.47 -26.26 6.37
CA GLY A 243 17.82 -25.11 7.02
C GLY A 243 18.53 -23.79 6.84
N ALA A 244 18.42 -22.94 7.84
CA ALA A 244 19.01 -21.60 7.80
C ALA A 244 19.51 -21.13 9.16
N ARG A 245 20.49 -20.25 9.14
CA ARG A 245 20.95 -19.43 10.26
C ARG A 245 20.59 -17.99 9.97
N VAL A 246 19.73 -17.42 10.78
CA VAL A 246 19.28 -16.02 10.66
C VAL A 246 20.05 -15.18 11.66
N LEU A 247 20.77 -14.17 11.16
CA LEU A 247 21.64 -13.32 11.95
C LEU A 247 21.01 -11.95 12.16
N THR A 248 20.95 -11.53 13.42
CA THR A 248 20.67 -10.15 13.83
C THR A 248 21.96 -9.52 14.39
N GLY A 249 21.92 -8.23 14.78
CA GLY A 249 23.09 -7.58 15.39
C GLY A 249 23.63 -8.26 16.68
N HIS A 250 22.79 -9.06 17.36
CA HIS A 250 23.09 -9.56 18.70
C HIS A 250 23.01 -11.08 18.86
N ARG A 251 22.39 -11.79 17.93
CA ARG A 251 22.14 -13.24 18.06
C ARG A 251 22.04 -13.93 16.71
N THR A 252 22.25 -15.23 16.73
CA THR A 252 22.02 -16.15 15.60
C THR A 252 20.89 -17.11 15.98
N ILE A 253 19.93 -17.27 15.09
CA ILE A 253 18.80 -18.18 15.25
C ILE A 253 18.90 -19.27 14.17
N ARG A 254 18.84 -20.54 14.54
CA ARG A 254 18.74 -21.65 13.62
C ARG A 254 17.27 -21.95 13.34
N ALA A 255 16.92 -22.19 12.07
CA ALA A 255 15.56 -22.52 11.67
C ALA A 255 15.54 -23.52 10.52
N ARG A 256 14.54 -24.40 10.48
CA ARG A 256 14.31 -25.28 9.32
C ARG A 256 13.82 -24.49 8.11
N HIS A 257 13.01 -23.47 8.35
CA HIS A 257 12.46 -22.60 7.30
C HIS A 257 12.55 -21.14 7.70
N VAL A 258 12.60 -20.26 6.68
CA VAL A 258 12.54 -18.81 6.88
C VAL A 258 11.47 -18.23 5.98
N VAL A 259 10.53 -17.46 6.56
CA VAL A 259 9.58 -16.64 5.80
C VAL A 259 10.11 -15.21 5.74
N VAL A 260 10.49 -14.75 4.56
CA VAL A 260 10.91 -13.36 4.33
C VAL A 260 9.66 -12.55 3.95
N ALA A 261 9.15 -11.78 4.91
CA ALA A 261 7.88 -11.04 4.83
C ALA A 261 8.08 -9.52 4.83
N ILE A 262 9.13 -9.05 4.17
CA ILE A 262 9.48 -7.64 4.01
C ILE A 262 9.39 -7.22 2.55
N PRO A 263 9.26 -5.91 2.23
CA PRO A 263 9.20 -5.43 0.86
C PRO A 263 10.37 -5.91 -0.01
N PRO A 264 10.14 -6.19 -1.31
CA PRO A 264 11.17 -6.69 -2.21
C PRO A 264 12.50 -5.93 -2.18
N PRO A 265 12.54 -4.58 -2.26
CA PRO A 265 13.81 -3.86 -2.24
C PRO A 265 14.53 -3.90 -0.88
N LEU A 266 13.82 -4.19 0.21
CA LEU A 266 14.45 -4.39 1.52
C LEU A 266 15.01 -5.81 1.67
N SER A 267 14.36 -6.79 1.05
CA SER A 267 14.87 -8.15 1.01
C SER A 267 16.26 -8.23 0.36
N SER A 268 16.56 -7.37 -0.63
CA SER A 268 17.89 -7.29 -1.25
C SER A 268 19.00 -6.73 -0.33
N ARG A 269 18.63 -6.15 0.81
CA ARG A 269 19.59 -5.62 1.79
C ARG A 269 20.07 -6.65 2.81
N ILE A 270 19.37 -7.77 2.91
CA ILE A 270 19.81 -8.90 3.70
C ILE A 270 20.94 -9.61 2.92
N ARG A 271 22.02 -9.91 3.59
CA ARG A 271 23.11 -10.70 3.01
C ARG A 271 22.73 -12.18 3.03
N TYR A 272 22.60 -12.79 1.86
CA TYR A 272 22.33 -14.22 1.72
C TYR A 272 23.63 -14.98 1.44
N SER A 273 23.81 -16.16 2.09
CA SER A 273 24.92 -17.08 1.84
C SER A 273 24.41 -18.53 1.85
N PRO A 274 24.45 -19.24 0.70
CA PRO A 274 24.84 -18.75 -0.62
C PRO A 274 23.94 -17.62 -1.11
N GLY A 275 24.45 -16.86 -2.10
CA GLY A 275 23.69 -15.77 -2.71
C GLY A 275 22.39 -16.26 -3.36
N LEU A 276 21.40 -15.38 -3.44
CA LEU A 276 20.14 -15.69 -4.12
C LEU A 276 20.39 -15.98 -5.61
N PRO A 277 19.60 -16.89 -6.22
CA PRO A 277 19.65 -17.09 -7.68
C PRO A 277 19.48 -15.78 -8.43
N GLY A 278 20.24 -15.55 -9.49
CA GLY A 278 20.31 -14.27 -10.21
C GLY A 278 18.96 -13.74 -10.68
N GLY A 279 18.01 -14.62 -11.03
CA GLY A 279 16.64 -14.20 -11.39
C GLY A 279 15.86 -13.58 -10.20
N ARG A 280 16.05 -14.10 -8.98
CA ARG A 280 15.47 -13.50 -7.77
C ARG A 280 16.15 -12.19 -7.42
N ASP A 281 17.46 -12.15 -7.46
CA ASP A 281 18.25 -10.95 -7.18
C ASP A 281 17.89 -9.80 -8.15
N GLN A 282 17.78 -10.07 -9.45
CA GLN A 282 17.36 -9.10 -10.45
C GLN A 282 15.92 -8.61 -10.25
N LEU A 283 15.00 -9.49 -9.79
CA LEU A 283 13.63 -9.09 -9.46
C LEU A 283 13.64 -8.06 -8.33
N LEU A 284 14.35 -8.33 -7.24
CA LEU A 284 14.41 -7.46 -6.06
C LEU A 284 14.92 -6.05 -6.39
N GLN A 285 15.89 -5.93 -7.29
CA GLN A 285 16.47 -4.67 -7.74
C GLN A 285 15.53 -3.86 -8.67
N ARG A 286 14.50 -4.48 -9.25
CA ARG A 286 13.61 -3.88 -10.25
C ARG A 286 12.18 -3.63 -9.76
N MET A 287 11.97 -3.74 -8.47
CA MET A 287 10.71 -3.44 -7.82
C MET A 287 10.88 -2.32 -6.79
N PRO A 288 11.00 -1.05 -7.22
CA PRO A 288 11.09 0.08 -6.30
C PRO A 288 9.78 0.29 -5.54
N MET A 289 9.88 0.94 -4.39
CA MET A 289 8.71 1.39 -3.62
C MET A 289 8.13 2.66 -4.22
N GLY A 290 6.82 2.86 -4.02
CA GLY A 290 6.17 4.13 -4.30
C GLY A 290 6.65 5.24 -3.35
N ARG A 291 6.42 6.50 -3.74
CA ARG A 291 6.84 7.68 -2.98
C ARG A 291 5.62 8.46 -2.53
N VAL A 292 5.46 8.60 -1.23
CA VAL A 292 4.30 9.29 -0.64
C VAL A 292 4.64 9.94 0.69
N PHE A 293 4.15 11.17 0.86
CA PHE A 293 3.88 11.76 2.17
C PHE A 293 2.40 11.58 2.47
N LYS A 294 2.10 11.10 3.64
CA LYS A 294 0.75 11.11 4.18
C LYS A 294 0.66 12.18 5.24
N VAL A 295 -0.34 13.05 5.12
CA VAL A 295 -0.60 14.13 6.07
C VAL A 295 -1.96 13.96 6.71
N ASN A 296 -2.08 14.28 8.00
CA ASN A 296 -3.34 14.43 8.71
C ASN A 296 -3.37 15.85 9.27
N VAL A 297 -4.38 16.61 8.89
CA VAL A 297 -4.57 18.01 9.32
C VAL A 297 -5.82 18.05 10.18
N ILE A 298 -5.65 18.47 11.43
CA ILE A 298 -6.67 18.40 12.47
C ILE A 298 -7.27 19.79 12.72
N TYR A 299 -8.58 19.84 12.83
CA TYR A 299 -9.37 21.03 13.10
C TYR A 299 -10.25 20.82 14.32
N PRO A 300 -10.76 21.88 14.99
CA PRO A 300 -11.66 21.75 16.13
C PRO A 300 -12.94 20.99 15.79
N GLU A 301 -13.41 21.11 14.54
CA GLU A 301 -14.61 20.48 14.01
C GLU A 301 -14.47 20.23 12.49
N PRO A 302 -15.24 19.31 11.90
CA PRO A 302 -15.24 19.10 10.45
C PRO A 302 -16.03 20.19 9.72
N PHE A 303 -15.53 21.43 9.73
CA PHE A 303 -16.19 22.65 9.27
C PHE A 303 -16.65 22.56 7.80
N TRP A 304 -15.94 21.82 6.97
CA TRP A 304 -16.27 21.64 5.54
C TRP A 304 -17.65 20.98 5.35
N ARG A 305 -18.09 20.15 6.31
CA ARG A 305 -19.41 19.52 6.24
C ARG A 305 -20.55 20.55 6.37
N ALA A 306 -20.38 21.54 7.25
CA ALA A 306 -21.35 22.64 7.40
C ALA A 306 -21.45 23.50 6.13
N ASP A 307 -20.35 23.61 5.37
CA ASP A 307 -20.27 24.33 4.09
C ASP A 307 -20.74 23.47 2.89
N GLY A 308 -21.23 22.24 3.17
CA GLY A 308 -21.77 21.30 2.18
C GLY A 308 -20.69 20.53 1.39
N TRP A 309 -19.45 20.48 1.88
CA TRP A 309 -18.38 19.71 1.28
C TRP A 309 -18.24 18.34 1.94
N SER A 310 -17.87 17.35 1.14
CA SER A 310 -17.57 15.99 1.62
C SER A 310 -16.21 15.84 2.29
N GLY A 311 -15.34 16.85 2.17
CA GLY A 311 -13.95 16.71 2.54
C GLY A 311 -13.08 15.97 1.50
N GLN A 312 -13.66 15.57 0.34
CA GLN A 312 -12.90 14.98 -0.76
C GLN A 312 -12.49 16.04 -1.79
N ALA A 313 -11.20 16.06 -2.09
CA ALA A 313 -10.64 16.89 -3.15
C ALA A 313 -9.55 16.13 -3.89
N ASN A 314 -9.47 16.37 -5.21
CA ASN A 314 -8.46 15.78 -6.08
C ASN A 314 -7.90 16.83 -7.03
N SER A 315 -6.57 16.92 -7.17
CA SER A 315 -5.91 17.83 -8.10
C SER A 315 -4.69 17.21 -8.76
N ASP A 316 -4.54 17.45 -10.06
CA ASP A 316 -3.34 17.07 -10.81
C ASP A 316 -2.26 18.17 -10.79
N SER A 317 -2.50 19.30 -10.12
CA SER A 317 -1.61 20.47 -10.14
C SER A 317 -1.16 20.97 -8.76
N LYS A 318 -1.94 20.72 -7.72
CA LYS A 318 -1.61 21.11 -6.34
C LYS A 318 -0.63 20.12 -5.70
N LEU A 319 0.10 20.57 -4.69
CA LEU A 319 1.01 19.70 -3.94
C LEU A 319 0.23 18.60 -3.25
N LEU A 320 -0.92 18.93 -2.65
CA LEU A 320 -1.84 18.00 -2.02
C LEU A 320 -2.79 17.42 -3.10
N GLY A 321 -2.37 16.28 -3.69
CA GLY A 321 -3.04 15.68 -4.84
C GLY A 321 -4.41 15.07 -4.53
N THR A 322 -4.55 14.42 -3.36
CA THR A 322 -5.76 13.71 -2.96
C THR A 322 -6.05 13.96 -1.48
N VAL A 323 -7.30 14.28 -1.16
CA VAL A 323 -7.77 14.58 0.21
C VAL A 323 -9.06 13.82 0.49
N PHE A 324 -9.22 13.36 1.74
CA PHE A 324 -10.46 12.75 2.25
C PHE A 324 -10.79 13.27 3.64
N ASP A 325 -12.08 13.28 3.97
CA ASP A 325 -12.53 13.41 5.34
C ASP A 325 -12.19 12.14 6.13
N ASN A 326 -11.38 12.30 7.15
CA ASN A 326 -10.93 11.23 8.04
C ASN A 326 -11.40 11.42 9.48
N SER A 327 -12.37 12.30 9.69
CA SER A 327 -12.91 12.58 11.03
C SER A 327 -13.47 11.29 11.65
N PRO A 328 -13.17 11.01 12.92
CA PRO A 328 -13.53 9.74 13.56
C PRO A 328 -15.03 9.57 13.75
N THR A 329 -15.75 10.67 13.99
CA THR A 329 -17.20 10.70 14.27
C THR A 329 -17.83 11.94 13.66
N ASP A 330 -19.16 12.08 13.76
CA ASP A 330 -19.90 13.26 13.32
C ASP A 330 -19.72 14.46 14.26
N SER A 331 -19.37 14.21 15.52
CA SER A 331 -19.06 15.23 16.52
C SER A 331 -17.62 15.03 17.03
N GLY A 332 -16.88 16.13 17.22
CA GLY A 332 -15.48 16.10 17.66
C GLY A 332 -14.54 16.72 16.64
N PRO A 333 -13.24 16.44 16.74
CA PRO A 333 -12.25 17.02 15.85
C PRO A 333 -12.47 16.61 14.41
N GLY A 334 -12.36 17.58 13.50
CA GLY A 334 -12.30 17.36 12.08
C GLY A 334 -10.91 16.94 11.66
N VAL A 335 -10.80 15.88 10.86
CA VAL A 335 -9.53 15.41 10.32
C VAL A 335 -9.60 15.34 8.80
N LEU A 336 -8.76 16.07 8.11
CA LEU A 336 -8.51 15.91 6.69
C LEU A 336 -7.23 15.08 6.51
N VAL A 337 -7.34 13.92 5.87
CA VAL A 337 -6.18 13.14 5.44
C VAL A 337 -5.86 13.48 4.00
N GLY A 338 -4.59 13.73 3.74
CA GLY A 338 -4.13 14.07 2.41
C GLY A 338 -2.87 13.32 2.01
N PHE A 339 -2.65 13.28 0.69
CA PHE A 339 -1.56 12.52 0.10
C PHE A 339 -0.80 13.38 -0.93
N LEU A 340 0.53 13.35 -0.79
CA LEU A 340 1.46 13.88 -1.76
C LEU A 340 2.16 12.67 -2.38
N GLU A 341 1.84 12.34 -3.65
CA GLU A 341 2.18 11.06 -4.26
C GLU A 341 2.97 11.24 -5.56
N GLY A 342 3.87 10.30 -5.86
CA GLY A 342 4.66 10.32 -7.08
C GLY A 342 5.42 11.63 -7.25
N ARG A 343 5.18 12.36 -8.35
CA ARG A 343 5.85 13.67 -8.62
C ARG A 343 5.56 14.74 -7.55
N HIS A 344 4.39 14.67 -6.91
CA HIS A 344 4.04 15.61 -5.83
C HIS A 344 4.87 15.31 -4.57
N ALA A 345 5.15 14.03 -4.30
CA ALA A 345 6.08 13.65 -3.24
C ALA A 345 7.51 14.10 -3.55
N ASP A 346 7.95 13.98 -4.80
CA ASP A 346 9.28 14.47 -5.23
C ASP A 346 9.39 15.99 -5.01
N ALA A 347 8.37 16.76 -5.39
CA ALA A 347 8.31 18.20 -5.16
C ALA A 347 8.29 18.52 -3.65
N ALA A 348 7.48 17.79 -2.87
CA ALA A 348 7.40 17.96 -1.42
C ALA A 348 8.73 17.68 -0.71
N ALA A 349 9.50 16.71 -1.20
CA ALA A 349 10.80 16.34 -0.62
C ALA A 349 11.87 17.44 -0.78
N THR A 350 11.66 18.39 -1.69
CA THR A 350 12.57 19.56 -1.86
C THR A 350 12.28 20.68 -0.86
N LEU A 351 11.15 20.65 -0.18
CA LEU A 351 10.71 21.63 0.81
C LEU A 351 11.14 21.20 2.21
N ASP A 352 11.46 22.16 3.06
CA ASP A 352 11.56 21.88 4.50
C ASP A 352 10.16 21.60 5.11
N PRO A 353 10.07 21.05 6.33
CA PRO A 353 8.80 20.70 6.95
C PRO A 353 7.82 21.87 7.08
N ASP A 354 8.28 23.06 7.43
CA ASP A 354 7.42 24.24 7.63
C ASP A 354 6.89 24.78 6.29
N GLN A 355 7.74 24.84 5.27
CA GLN A 355 7.34 25.19 3.91
C GLN A 355 6.30 24.19 3.37
N ARG A 356 6.51 22.89 3.59
CA ARG A 356 5.59 21.87 3.15
C ARG A 356 4.24 21.97 3.87
N ARG A 357 4.25 22.13 5.21
CA ARG A 357 3.04 22.41 5.98
C ARG A 357 2.28 23.62 5.45
N THR A 358 2.98 24.73 5.21
CA THR A 358 2.38 25.96 4.68
C THR A 358 1.69 25.69 3.34
N ARG A 359 2.37 25.01 2.40
CA ARG A 359 1.80 24.68 1.08
C ARG A 359 0.59 23.75 1.17
N VAL A 360 0.63 22.75 2.05
CA VAL A 360 -0.51 21.85 2.30
C VAL A 360 -1.71 22.64 2.84
N VAL A 361 -1.49 23.55 3.80
CA VAL A 361 -2.56 24.39 4.35
C VAL A 361 -3.12 25.35 3.30
N GLU A 362 -2.27 25.96 2.47
CA GLU A 362 -2.69 26.80 1.33
C GLU A 362 -3.58 26.00 0.36
N ASP A 363 -3.19 24.77 0.00
CA ASP A 363 -4.00 23.91 -0.85
C ASP A 363 -5.36 23.58 -0.22
N LEU A 364 -5.40 23.34 1.11
CA LEU A 364 -6.66 23.11 1.84
C LEU A 364 -7.55 24.38 1.89
N VAL A 365 -6.95 25.55 2.02
CA VAL A 365 -7.68 26.83 1.93
C VAL A 365 -8.30 26.99 0.54
N ASP A 366 -7.56 26.69 -0.49
CA ASP A 366 -8.06 26.73 -1.86
C ASP A 366 -9.19 25.72 -2.11
N TYR A 367 -9.13 24.55 -1.46
CA TYR A 367 -10.20 23.56 -1.57
C TYR A 367 -11.45 23.94 -0.75
N PHE A 368 -11.29 24.22 0.53
CA PHE A 368 -12.38 24.27 1.50
C PHE A 368 -12.62 25.66 2.11
N GLY A 369 -11.89 26.67 1.68
CA GLY A 369 -12.05 28.04 2.10
C GLY A 369 -11.20 28.45 3.32
N PRO A 370 -11.33 29.73 3.75
CA PRO A 370 -10.43 30.35 4.72
C PRO A 370 -10.37 29.67 6.10
N ARG A 371 -11.41 28.95 6.49
CA ARG A 371 -11.42 28.18 7.76
C ARG A 371 -10.35 27.10 7.83
N ALA A 372 -9.86 26.64 6.68
CA ALA A 372 -8.76 25.68 6.61
C ALA A 372 -7.38 26.26 7.00
N SER A 373 -7.26 27.60 7.12
CA SER A 373 -5.97 28.25 7.45
C SER A 373 -5.48 28.04 8.88
N THR A 374 -6.33 27.58 9.79
CA THR A 374 -6.03 27.50 11.23
C THR A 374 -6.22 26.09 11.79
N PRO A 375 -5.43 25.11 11.33
CA PRO A 375 -5.45 23.77 11.93
C PRO A 375 -4.93 23.81 13.36
N VAL A 376 -5.52 22.98 14.25
CA VAL A 376 -5.07 22.82 15.63
C VAL A 376 -3.87 21.88 15.74
N ASP A 377 -3.73 20.93 14.78
CA ASP A 377 -2.56 20.06 14.73
C ASP A 377 -2.28 19.62 13.27
N TYR A 378 -1.05 19.20 13.01
CA TYR A 378 -0.56 18.75 11.71
C TYR A 378 0.44 17.62 11.89
N LEU A 379 0.14 16.46 11.32
CA LEU A 379 1.04 15.32 11.32
C LEU A 379 1.37 14.92 9.88
N GLU A 380 2.63 14.69 9.61
CA GLU A 380 3.06 14.12 8.34
C GLU A 380 4.02 12.96 8.54
N LEU A 381 4.02 12.04 7.58
CA LEU A 381 5.01 10.96 7.50
C LEU A 381 5.52 10.83 6.07
N ASP A 382 6.82 11.04 5.90
CA ASP A 382 7.55 10.72 4.67
C ASP A 382 7.93 9.23 4.68
N TRP A 383 7.16 8.41 3.97
CA TRP A 383 7.41 6.98 3.90
C TRP A 383 8.72 6.61 3.20
N ALA A 384 9.29 7.48 2.37
CA ALA A 384 10.59 7.24 1.74
C ALA A 384 11.75 7.31 2.75
N LYS A 385 11.58 8.07 3.84
CA LYS A 385 12.55 8.17 4.95
C LYS A 385 12.43 7.04 5.97
N GLU A 386 11.35 6.28 5.96
CA GLU A 386 11.17 5.13 6.83
C GLU A 386 12.16 4.00 6.47
N GLU A 387 13.21 3.82 7.25
CA GLU A 387 14.35 2.93 6.97
C GLU A 387 13.91 1.51 6.56
N TYR A 388 12.93 0.95 7.27
CA TYR A 388 12.45 -0.42 7.05
C TYR A 388 11.17 -0.51 6.19
N SER A 389 10.85 0.56 5.42
CA SER A 389 9.85 0.56 4.35
C SER A 389 10.42 1.16 3.06
N ARG A 390 11.08 2.32 3.16
CA ARG A 390 11.68 3.10 2.07
C ARG A 390 10.67 3.48 0.98
N GLY A 391 9.46 3.70 1.39
CA GLY A 391 8.33 4.08 0.54
C GLY A 391 7.04 3.33 0.85
N CYS A 392 5.98 3.80 0.26
CA CYS A 392 4.61 3.26 0.26
C CYS A 392 3.93 3.62 -1.10
N TYR A 393 2.79 3.00 -1.47
CA TYR A 393 2.09 2.01 -0.66
C TYR A 393 2.73 0.63 -0.76
N GLY A 394 3.23 0.24 -1.92
CA GLY A 394 3.89 -1.02 -2.21
C GLY A 394 5.01 -0.87 -3.23
N ALA A 395 5.76 -1.96 -3.45
CA ALA A 395 6.69 -2.03 -4.55
C ALA A 395 5.93 -2.36 -5.85
N PHE A 396 6.37 -1.75 -6.94
CA PHE A 396 5.81 -1.99 -8.27
C PHE A 396 6.87 -2.49 -9.24
N ALA A 397 6.46 -3.23 -10.28
CA ALA A 397 7.39 -3.71 -11.28
C ALA A 397 7.64 -2.66 -12.37
N THR A 398 8.91 -2.35 -12.62
CA THR A 398 9.34 -1.52 -13.75
C THR A 398 9.25 -2.29 -15.08
N PRO A 399 9.25 -1.62 -16.25
CA PRO A 399 9.22 -2.31 -17.55
C PRO A 399 10.31 -3.39 -17.69
N GLY A 400 9.95 -4.53 -18.28
CA GLY A 400 10.82 -5.67 -18.52
C GLY A 400 11.06 -6.57 -17.29
N THR A 401 10.42 -6.27 -16.16
CA THR A 401 10.63 -7.02 -14.91
C THR A 401 9.82 -8.30 -14.85
N LEU A 402 8.51 -8.22 -15.11
CA LEU A 402 7.63 -9.38 -14.90
C LEU A 402 7.87 -10.52 -15.87
N THR A 403 8.08 -10.25 -17.14
CA THR A 403 8.28 -11.30 -18.14
C THR A 403 9.59 -12.05 -17.96
N ARG A 404 10.62 -11.38 -17.42
CA ARG A 404 11.95 -11.97 -17.24
C ARG A 404 12.13 -12.61 -15.86
N PHE A 405 11.61 -11.95 -14.83
CA PHE A 405 11.90 -12.28 -13.44
C PHE A 405 10.67 -12.62 -12.60
N GLY A 406 9.46 -12.36 -13.11
CA GLY A 406 8.20 -12.62 -12.40
C GLY A 406 8.06 -14.04 -11.82
N PRO A 407 8.49 -15.12 -12.51
CA PRO A 407 8.48 -16.48 -11.95
C PRO A 407 9.21 -16.61 -10.61
N HIS A 408 10.18 -15.75 -10.33
CA HIS A 408 10.92 -15.76 -9.06
C HIS A 408 10.21 -15.02 -7.92
N LEU A 409 9.06 -14.35 -8.18
CA LEU A 409 8.38 -13.54 -7.16
C LEU A 409 7.91 -14.37 -5.97
N ARG A 410 7.43 -15.60 -6.20
CA ARG A 410 6.86 -16.49 -5.17
C ARG A 410 7.63 -17.79 -5.02
N ARG A 411 8.50 -18.14 -5.98
CA ARG A 411 9.18 -19.44 -6.00
C ARG A 411 10.04 -19.63 -4.74
N PRO A 412 9.84 -20.70 -3.98
CA PRO A 412 10.71 -21.07 -2.86
C PRO A 412 12.16 -21.25 -3.29
N ILE A 413 13.11 -20.96 -2.38
CA ILE A 413 14.55 -21.18 -2.60
C ILE A 413 15.10 -21.91 -1.37
N GLY A 414 15.37 -23.20 -1.47
CA GLY A 414 15.75 -24.02 -0.32
C GLY A 414 14.74 -23.85 0.84
N PRO A 415 15.19 -23.49 2.04
CA PRO A 415 14.34 -23.25 3.18
C PRO A 415 13.57 -21.91 3.13
N LEU A 416 13.87 -21.01 2.17
CA LEU A 416 13.33 -19.67 2.11
C LEU A 416 11.94 -19.64 1.44
N ARG A 417 10.99 -18.96 2.07
CA ARG A 417 9.64 -18.64 1.56
C ARG A 417 9.45 -17.15 1.54
N TRP A 418 8.62 -16.66 0.63
CA TRP A 418 8.43 -15.23 0.39
C TRP A 418 6.99 -14.83 0.71
N ALA A 419 6.80 -13.89 1.61
CA ALA A 419 5.52 -13.26 1.90
C ALA A 419 5.62 -11.74 1.67
N GLY A 420 4.52 -11.04 1.90
CA GLY A 420 4.38 -9.62 1.60
C GLY A 420 3.36 -9.40 0.49
N THR A 421 2.61 -8.32 0.59
CA THR A 421 1.48 -8.03 -0.30
C THR A 421 1.84 -8.00 -1.78
N GLU A 422 3.09 -7.68 -2.12
CA GLU A 422 3.61 -7.70 -3.50
C GLU A 422 3.63 -9.11 -4.10
N THR A 423 3.62 -10.13 -3.25
CA THR A 423 3.60 -11.55 -3.68
C THR A 423 2.18 -12.12 -3.78
N ALA A 424 1.16 -11.35 -3.49
CA ALA A 424 -0.23 -11.79 -3.55
C ALA A 424 -0.72 -11.95 -4.99
N THR A 425 -1.75 -12.79 -5.17
CA THR A 425 -2.46 -12.97 -6.45
C THR A 425 -3.71 -12.11 -6.53
N ARG A 426 -4.30 -11.79 -5.38
CA ARG A 426 -5.43 -10.89 -5.26
C ARG A 426 -5.09 -9.76 -4.30
N TRP A 427 -5.59 -8.56 -4.58
CA TRP A 427 -5.38 -7.37 -3.76
C TRP A 427 -3.89 -7.13 -3.44
N ALA A 428 -3.00 -7.38 -4.43
CA ALA A 428 -1.58 -7.05 -4.31
C ALA A 428 -1.44 -5.56 -3.96
N GLY A 429 -0.59 -5.24 -2.98
CA GLY A 429 -0.44 -3.87 -2.47
C GLY A 429 -1.35 -3.51 -1.29
N TYR A 430 -2.40 -4.30 -1.00
CA TYR A 430 -3.37 -4.06 0.08
C TYR A 430 -3.16 -4.99 1.27
N MET A 431 -3.86 -4.71 2.38
CA MET A 431 -3.86 -5.57 3.57
C MET A 431 -4.39 -6.98 3.26
N ASP A 432 -5.41 -7.10 2.41
CA ASP A 432 -5.96 -8.40 2.00
C ASP A 432 -4.91 -9.28 1.31
N GLY A 433 -4.11 -8.69 0.41
CA GLY A 433 -3.00 -9.38 -0.24
C GLY A 433 -1.88 -9.74 0.75
N ALA A 434 -1.66 -8.94 1.78
CA ALA A 434 -0.73 -9.30 2.84
C ALA A 434 -1.20 -10.55 3.60
N VAL A 435 -2.49 -10.64 3.94
CA VAL A 435 -3.10 -11.83 4.56
C VAL A 435 -2.97 -13.05 3.63
N GLU A 436 -3.35 -12.92 2.34
CA GLU A 436 -3.20 -14.00 1.35
C GLU A 436 -1.78 -14.54 1.32
N SER A 437 -0.81 -13.65 1.22
CA SER A 437 0.60 -14.02 1.07
C SER A 437 1.16 -14.71 2.31
N GLY A 438 0.75 -14.29 3.50
CA GLY A 438 1.10 -14.92 4.77
C GLY A 438 0.55 -16.33 4.87
N GLN A 439 -0.75 -16.50 4.58
CA GLN A 439 -1.41 -17.81 4.54
C GLN A 439 -0.78 -18.76 3.52
N ARG A 440 -0.40 -18.25 2.33
CA ARG A 440 0.27 -19.03 1.30
C ARG A 440 1.64 -19.51 1.79
N ALA A 441 2.47 -18.60 2.31
CA ALA A 441 3.80 -18.95 2.80
C ALA A 441 3.77 -19.98 3.94
N ALA A 442 2.79 -19.88 4.84
CA ALA A 442 2.58 -20.89 5.87
C ALA A 442 2.20 -22.26 5.29
N ARG A 443 1.25 -22.31 4.34
CA ARG A 443 0.87 -23.56 3.66
C ARG A 443 2.06 -24.19 2.93
N GLU A 444 2.88 -23.43 2.23
CA GLU A 444 4.08 -23.94 1.55
C GLU A 444 5.06 -24.64 2.52
N ILE A 445 5.12 -24.23 3.78
CA ILE A 445 5.95 -24.88 4.81
C ILE A 445 5.25 -26.11 5.39
N LEU A 446 3.94 -26.05 5.59
CA LEU A 446 3.19 -27.15 6.19
C LEU A 446 3.02 -28.36 5.24
N THR A 447 3.18 -28.14 3.94
CA THR A 447 3.07 -29.18 2.89
C THR A 447 4.43 -29.61 2.31
N ALA A 448 5.53 -29.05 2.79
CA ALA A 448 6.90 -29.44 2.43
C ALA A 448 7.36 -30.56 3.36
#